data_e51e6f40c7b810f4d30550bdf5d95bf9
#
_entry.id   e51e6f40c7b810f4d30550bdf5d95bf9
#
_cell.length_a   1.000
_cell.length_b   1.000
_cell.length_c   1.000
_cell.angle_alpha   90.00
_cell.angle_beta   90.00
_cell.angle_gamma   90.00
#
_symmetry.space_group_name_H-M   'P 1'
#
loop_
_entity.id
_entity.type
_entity.pdbx_description
1 polymer ?
#
loop_
_entity_poly.entity_id
_entity_poly.type
_entity_poly.pdbx_seq_one_letter_code
_entity_poly.pdbx_strand_id
1 'polypeptide(L)'
;MKNRPVLVGIGSLQQKGSFSELDEALILMEKVTIEAIEDSQSLEIKNYIDEIQIPKGYWAYRDPGKWIAEKHGFSKAKTSVTKIGVLQQNLINSACKKILNGDIRAVSYTHLRA
;
A
#
# COMPACT_ATOMS: atom_id res chain seq x y z
N MET A 1 -12.49 21.96 11.20
CA MET A 1 -12.68 20.50 11.36
C MET A 1 -11.32 19.82 11.32
N LYS A 2 -11.04 19.01 12.32
CA LYS A 2 -9.76 18.30 12.37
C LYS A 2 -9.84 17.00 11.59
N ASN A 3 -8.88 16.75 10.75
CA ASN A 3 -8.74 15.47 10.07
C ASN A 3 -8.26 14.42 11.08
N ARG A 4 -8.85 13.25 11.03
CA ARG A 4 -8.50 12.17 11.95
C ARG A 4 -8.08 10.96 11.14
N PRO A 5 -6.87 10.43 11.36
CA PRO A 5 -6.47 9.20 10.66
C PRO A 5 -7.28 8.01 11.20
N VAL A 6 -7.81 7.23 10.29
CA VAL A 6 -8.56 6.01 10.61
C VAL A 6 -8.13 4.90 9.67
N LEU A 7 -8.20 3.66 10.15
CA LEU A 7 -7.94 2.50 9.33
C LEU A 7 -9.25 2.07 8.69
N VAL A 8 -9.32 2.05 7.36
CA VAL A 8 -10.56 1.78 6.64
C VAL A 8 -10.58 0.45 5.91
N GLY A 9 -9.43 -0.17 5.67
CA GLY A 9 -9.40 -1.44 4.98
C GLY A 9 -8.10 -2.18 5.20
N ILE A 10 -8.19 -3.51 5.32
CA ILE A 10 -7.05 -4.40 5.52
C ILE A 10 -7.13 -5.53 4.53
N GLY A 11 -6.00 -5.84 3.90
CA GLY A 11 -5.84 -7.02 3.08
C GLY A 11 -4.69 -7.85 3.61
N SER A 12 -4.83 -9.17 3.56
CA SER A 12 -3.79 -10.09 3.99
C SER A 12 -3.83 -11.32 3.11
N LEU A 13 -2.66 -11.72 2.61
CA LEU A 13 -2.57 -12.87 1.74
C LEU A 13 -1.31 -13.66 2.08
N GLN A 14 -1.49 -14.96 2.25
CA GLN A 14 -0.40 -15.89 2.43
C GLN A 14 -0.58 -17.00 1.39
N GLN A 15 0.48 -17.33 0.66
CA GLN A 15 0.40 -18.40 -0.31
C GLN A 15 1.35 -19.54 0.04
N LYS A 16 0.93 -20.75 -0.32
CA LYS A 16 1.70 -21.97 -0.16
C LYS A 16 1.55 -22.78 -1.44
N GLY A 17 2.56 -23.53 -1.78
CA GLY A 17 2.52 -24.36 -2.96
C GLY A 17 3.89 -24.54 -3.56
N SER A 18 3.94 -25.19 -4.73
CA SER A 18 5.18 -25.34 -5.47
C SER A 18 5.57 -24.01 -6.11
N PHE A 19 6.85 -23.87 -6.41
CA PHE A 19 7.38 -22.63 -7.00
C PHE A 19 6.60 -22.20 -8.25
N SER A 20 6.20 -23.17 -9.07
CA SER A 20 5.46 -22.87 -10.30
C SER A 20 4.02 -22.38 -10.06
N GLU A 21 3.47 -22.60 -8.87
CA GLU A 21 2.11 -22.19 -8.52
C GLU A 21 2.06 -20.85 -7.79
N LEU A 22 3.20 -20.35 -7.36
CA LEU A 22 3.25 -19.12 -6.56
C LEU A 22 3.26 -17.87 -7.44
N ASP A 23 2.56 -16.85 -7.00
CA ASP A 23 2.64 -15.53 -7.61
C ASP A 23 3.95 -14.86 -7.19
N GLU A 24 4.49 -14.03 -8.06
CA GLU A 24 5.62 -13.20 -7.70
C GLU A 24 5.20 -12.07 -6.74
N ALA A 25 6.18 -11.46 -6.08
CA ALA A 25 5.93 -10.45 -5.05
C ALA A 25 5.06 -9.30 -5.53
N LEU A 26 5.29 -8.83 -6.74
CA LEU A 26 4.50 -7.71 -7.30
C LEU A 26 3.02 -8.04 -7.39
N ILE A 27 2.70 -9.26 -7.81
CA ILE A 27 1.30 -9.70 -7.93
C ILE A 27 0.67 -9.86 -6.54
N LEU A 28 1.43 -10.33 -5.56
CA LEU A 28 0.93 -10.41 -4.19
C LEU A 28 0.62 -9.03 -3.64
N MET A 29 1.48 -8.05 -3.88
CA MET A 29 1.24 -6.67 -3.46
C MET A 29 -0.02 -6.11 -4.10
N GLU A 30 -0.21 -6.37 -5.38
CA GLU A 30 -1.41 -5.94 -6.10
C GLU A 30 -2.66 -6.56 -5.48
N LYS A 31 -2.64 -7.86 -5.24
CA LYS A 31 -3.80 -8.58 -4.69
C LYS A 31 -4.19 -8.07 -3.31
N VAL A 32 -3.23 -7.86 -2.42
CA VAL A 32 -3.56 -7.38 -1.07
C VAL A 32 -4.03 -5.93 -1.08
N THR A 33 -3.52 -5.11 -1.99
CA THR A 33 -3.99 -3.74 -2.14
C THR A 33 -5.45 -3.72 -2.55
N ILE A 34 -5.83 -4.53 -3.54
CA ILE A 34 -7.22 -4.63 -3.98
C ILE A 34 -8.11 -5.21 -2.87
N GLU A 35 -7.62 -6.22 -2.14
CA GLU A 35 -8.36 -6.79 -1.01
C GLU A 35 -8.63 -5.73 0.06
N ALA A 36 -7.66 -4.89 0.37
CA ALA A 36 -7.85 -3.81 1.35
C ALA A 36 -8.88 -2.79 0.87
N ILE A 37 -8.89 -2.46 -0.43
CA ILE A 37 -9.87 -1.55 -1.00
C ILE A 37 -11.28 -2.17 -0.91
N GLU A 38 -11.42 -3.44 -1.22
CA GLU A 38 -12.69 -4.14 -1.11
C GLU A 38 -13.15 -4.21 0.35
N ASP A 39 -12.23 -4.43 1.28
CA ASP A 39 -12.54 -4.47 2.71
C ASP A 39 -13.08 -3.13 3.22
N SER A 40 -12.66 -2.02 2.64
CA SER A 40 -13.16 -0.71 3.00
C SER A 40 -14.62 -0.50 2.60
N GLN A 41 -15.15 -1.38 1.75
CA GLN A 41 -16.51 -1.32 1.21
C GLN A 41 -16.77 -0.06 0.38
N SER A 42 -15.71 0.57 -0.13
CA SER A 42 -15.82 1.76 -0.99
C SER A 42 -14.80 1.66 -2.12
N LEU A 43 -15.28 1.42 -3.34
CA LEU A 43 -14.41 1.43 -4.52
C LEU A 43 -13.93 2.84 -4.84
N GLU A 44 -14.65 3.85 -4.38
CA GLU A 44 -14.28 5.24 -4.63
C GLU A 44 -13.03 5.66 -3.87
N ILE A 45 -12.65 4.94 -2.81
CA ILE A 45 -11.48 5.31 -2.01
C ILE A 45 -10.20 5.36 -2.86
N LYS A 46 -10.10 4.57 -3.92
CA LYS A 46 -8.93 4.59 -4.80
C LYS A 46 -8.71 5.96 -5.46
N ASN A 47 -9.76 6.77 -5.59
CA ASN A 47 -9.66 8.12 -6.13
C ASN A 47 -9.05 9.10 -5.13
N TYR A 48 -8.98 8.73 -3.86
CA TYR A 48 -8.48 9.55 -2.77
C TYR A 48 -7.12 9.09 -2.26
N ILE A 49 -6.56 8.02 -2.81
CA ILE A 49 -5.24 7.54 -2.41
C ILE A 49 -4.20 8.51 -2.95
N ASP A 50 -3.63 9.29 -2.04
CA ASP A 50 -2.65 10.31 -2.38
C ASP A 50 -1.21 9.81 -2.24
N GLU A 51 -1.00 8.70 -1.56
CA GLU A 51 0.33 8.13 -1.34
C GLU A 51 0.27 6.62 -1.22
N ILE A 52 1.24 5.95 -1.83
CA ILE A 52 1.43 4.50 -1.72
C ILE A 52 2.82 4.27 -1.15
N GLN A 53 2.89 3.60 -0.02
CA GLN A 53 4.15 3.30 0.67
C GLN A 53 4.39 1.81 0.70
N ILE A 54 5.55 1.38 0.23
CA ILE A 54 5.94 -0.03 0.22
C ILE A 54 7.37 -0.13 0.76
N PRO A 55 7.57 -0.71 1.96
CA PRO A 55 8.92 -0.96 2.45
C PRO A 55 9.66 -1.93 1.56
N LYS A 56 10.93 -1.69 1.35
CA LYS A 56 11.77 -2.54 0.52
C LYS A 56 11.94 -3.92 1.15
N GLY A 57 11.69 -4.96 0.34
CA GLY A 57 11.96 -6.34 0.68
C GLY A 57 13.12 -6.89 -0.17
N TYR A 58 13.21 -8.22 -0.28
CA TYR A 58 14.27 -8.89 -1.07
C TYR A 58 13.90 -9.04 -2.55
N TRP A 59 13.02 -8.22 -3.05
CA TRP A 59 12.61 -8.18 -4.45
C TRP A 59 13.34 -7.04 -5.17
N ALA A 60 13.36 -7.11 -6.51
CA ALA A 60 14.16 -6.20 -7.32
C ALA A 60 13.35 -5.12 -8.03
N TYR A 61 12.08 -4.96 -7.72
CA TYR A 61 11.25 -3.95 -8.37
C TYR A 61 11.73 -2.55 -7.98
N ARG A 62 11.72 -1.65 -8.95
CA ARG A 62 12.16 -0.29 -8.73
C ARG A 62 11.11 0.51 -7.95
N ASP A 63 9.85 0.43 -8.38
CA ASP A 63 8.74 1.15 -7.76
C ASP A 63 7.43 0.37 -7.98
N PRO A 64 7.17 -0.64 -7.14
CA PRO A 64 5.96 -1.45 -7.31
C PRO A 64 4.68 -0.65 -7.09
N GLY A 65 4.70 0.37 -6.23
CA GLY A 65 3.54 1.23 -6.01
C GLY A 65 3.13 1.97 -7.27
N LYS A 66 4.10 2.44 -8.04
CA LYS A 66 3.84 3.12 -9.32
C LYS A 66 3.16 2.19 -10.31
N TRP A 67 3.63 0.95 -10.41
CA TRP A 67 3.04 -0.04 -11.29
C TRP A 67 1.57 -0.31 -10.92
N ILE A 68 1.30 -0.49 -9.62
CA ILE A 68 -0.05 -0.72 -9.11
C ILE A 68 -0.94 0.51 -9.39
N ALA A 69 -0.41 1.70 -9.13
CA ALA A 69 -1.15 2.94 -9.34
C ALA A 69 -1.55 3.12 -10.80
N GLU A 70 -0.63 2.87 -11.73
CA GLU A 70 -0.92 2.99 -13.15
C GLU A 70 -1.95 1.97 -13.62
N LYS A 71 -1.84 0.74 -13.13
CA LYS A 71 -2.74 -0.34 -13.52
C LYS A 71 -4.17 -0.14 -13.00
N HIS A 72 -4.31 0.41 -11.81
CA HIS A 72 -5.60 0.52 -11.13
C HIS A 72 -6.17 1.94 -11.07
N GLY A 73 -5.52 2.89 -11.73
CA GLY A 73 -6.06 4.24 -11.87
C GLY A 73 -5.91 5.13 -10.65
N PHE A 74 -4.91 4.89 -9.79
CA PHE A 74 -4.59 5.80 -8.69
C PHE A 74 -3.78 6.97 -9.24
N SER A 75 -4.37 7.76 -10.11
CA SER A 75 -3.67 8.67 -11.00
C SER A 75 -2.89 9.80 -10.31
N LYS A 76 -3.24 10.12 -9.06
CA LYS A 76 -2.61 11.21 -8.32
C LYS A 76 -1.70 10.73 -7.19
N ALA A 77 -1.57 9.43 -7.01
CA ALA A 77 -0.82 8.88 -5.90
C ALA A 77 0.68 9.08 -6.10
N LYS A 78 1.36 9.57 -5.06
CA LYS A 78 2.81 9.56 -4.99
C LYS A 78 3.24 8.22 -4.44
N THR A 79 4.29 7.65 -5.01
CA THR A 79 4.75 6.33 -4.62
C THR A 79 6.13 6.41 -4.00
N SER A 80 6.39 5.55 -3.02
CA SER A 80 7.68 5.48 -2.37
C SER A 80 8.05 4.07 -2.00
N VAL A 81 9.35 3.79 -2.02
CA VAL A 81 9.92 2.54 -1.56
C VAL A 81 10.91 2.90 -0.44
N THR A 82 10.60 2.47 0.77
CA THR A 82 11.41 2.78 1.93
C THR A 82 12.54 1.75 2.08
N LYS A 83 13.72 2.19 2.49
CA LYS A 83 14.88 1.32 2.65
C LYS A 83 14.64 0.22 3.66
N ILE A 84 15.32 -0.92 3.47
CA ILE A 84 15.32 -2.00 4.44
C ILE A 84 15.88 -1.48 5.77
N GLY A 85 15.22 -1.84 6.87
CA GLY A 85 15.64 -1.46 8.21
C GLY A 85 14.86 -0.31 8.82
N VAL A 86 14.05 0.40 8.04
CA VAL A 86 13.16 1.41 8.60
C VAL A 86 11.99 0.71 9.28
N LEU A 87 11.67 1.11 10.51
CA LEU A 87 10.58 0.51 11.26
C LEU A 87 9.24 0.81 10.61
N GLN A 88 8.40 -0.21 10.47
CA GLN A 88 7.06 -0.07 9.90
C GLN A 88 6.21 0.93 10.69
N GLN A 89 6.35 0.94 12.01
CA GLN A 89 5.62 1.86 12.86
C GLN A 89 5.93 3.32 12.51
N ASN A 90 7.17 3.60 12.12
CA ASN A 90 7.55 4.95 11.71
C ASN A 90 6.83 5.38 10.43
N LEU A 91 6.64 4.45 9.49
CA LEU A 91 5.92 4.72 8.25
C LEU A 91 4.44 5.00 8.53
N ILE A 92 3.83 4.21 9.39
CA ILE A 92 2.43 4.39 9.78
C ILE A 92 2.25 5.71 10.52
N ASN A 93 3.15 6.02 11.44
CA ASN A 93 3.10 7.29 12.18
C ASN A 93 3.25 8.49 11.24
N SER A 94 4.14 8.41 10.26
CA SER A 94 4.32 9.46 9.27
C SER A 94 3.05 9.66 8.44
N ALA A 95 2.42 8.58 8.01
CA ALA A 95 1.17 8.64 7.25
C ALA A 95 0.06 9.29 8.08
N CYS A 96 -0.09 8.88 9.34
CA CYS A 96 -1.08 9.46 10.24
C CYS A 96 -0.87 10.96 10.44
N LYS A 97 0.38 11.37 10.59
CA LYS A 97 0.74 12.77 10.77
C LYS A 97 0.37 13.61 9.55
N LYS A 98 0.63 13.10 8.35
CA LYS A 98 0.27 13.77 7.10
C LYS A 98 -1.24 13.92 6.96
N ILE A 99 -2.01 12.91 7.35
CA ILE A 99 -3.48 12.98 7.35
C ILE A 99 -3.97 14.01 8.35
N LEU A 100 -3.43 14.00 9.56
CA LEU A 100 -3.78 14.99 10.60
C LEU A 100 -3.53 16.42 10.13
N ASN A 101 -2.43 16.64 9.41
CA ASN A 101 -2.07 17.96 8.92
C ASN A 101 -2.85 18.37 7.67
N GLY A 102 -3.64 17.46 7.09
CA GLY A 102 -4.38 17.74 5.87
C GLY A 102 -3.56 17.66 4.60
N ASP A 103 -2.34 17.12 4.67
CA ASP A 103 -1.44 17.04 3.51
C ASP A 103 -1.88 15.96 2.52
N ILE A 104 -2.46 14.87 3.04
CA ILE A 104 -2.94 13.75 2.23
C ILE A 104 -4.28 13.26 2.78
N ARG A 105 -5.07 12.61 1.91
CA ARG A 105 -6.41 12.12 2.26
C ARG A 105 -6.40 10.64 2.61
N ALA A 106 -5.69 9.83 1.84
CA ALA A 106 -5.59 8.40 2.08
C ALA A 106 -4.23 7.89 1.67
N VAL A 107 -3.78 6.85 2.36
CA VAL A 107 -2.49 6.18 2.14
C VAL A 107 -2.73 4.69 1.98
N SER A 108 -2.09 4.09 0.99
CA SER A 108 -1.99 2.65 0.86
C SER A 108 -0.61 2.23 1.35
N TYR A 109 -0.58 1.35 2.33
CA TYR A 109 0.65 0.80 2.89
C TYR A 109 0.66 -0.70 2.69
N THR A 110 1.70 -1.22 2.06
CA THR A 110 1.82 -2.66 1.78
C THR A 110 3.16 -3.17 2.30
N HIS A 111 3.13 -4.26 3.04
CA HIS A 111 4.32 -4.93 3.53
C HIS A 111 4.34 -6.37 3.06
N LEU A 112 5.42 -6.75 2.39
CA LEU A 112 5.63 -8.12 1.95
C LEU A 112 6.74 -8.77 2.78
N ARG A 113 6.39 -9.89 3.38
CA ARG A 113 7.32 -10.69 4.16
C ARG A 113 7.78 -11.87 3.30
N ALA A 114 9.09 -12.05 3.20
CA ALA A 114 9.66 -13.17 2.46
C ALA A 114 9.45 -14.50 3.20
#